data_6bca05ee599a53c40a6aaeb8a4ee2362
#
_entry.id   6bca05ee599a53c40a6aaeb8a4ee2362
#
_cell.length_a   1.000
_cell.length_b   1.000
_cell.length_c   1.000
_cell.angle_alpha   90.00
_cell.angle_beta   90.00
_cell.angle_gamma   90.00
#
_symmetry.space_group_name_H-M   'P 1'
#
loop_
_entity.id
_entity.type
_entity.pdbx_description
1 polymer ?
#
loop_
_entity_poly.entity_id
_entity_poly.type
_entity_poly.pdbx_seq_one_letter_code
_entity_poly.pdbx_strand_id
1 'polypeptide(L)'
;MLAELAAANAAFSVIKQFVSNGKELSGCAKHISDFVFSKEEIEKNLKKKKARGAGGADLDEFMALEQIREKEEELKKMMIYLGRPGLWQDWQAFQAEARKSRRYAEKMAEKRREELMEYLGYGIGFIVVLFFAGLLAWAAGKWVGKF
;
A
#
# COMPACT_ATOMS: atom_id res chain seq x y z
N MET A 1 -11.02 -3.68 -5.79
CA MET A 1 -12.19 -3.35 -4.98
C MET A 1 -12.84 -4.55 -4.29
N LEU A 2 -13.33 -5.58 -5.01
CA LEU A 2 -13.88 -6.79 -4.36
C LEU A 2 -12.84 -7.52 -3.50
N ALA A 3 -11.58 -7.52 -3.91
CA ALA A 3 -10.48 -8.12 -3.16
C ALA A 3 -10.21 -7.37 -1.85
N GLU A 4 -10.22 -6.04 -1.87
CA GLU A 4 -10.01 -5.21 -0.68
C GLU A 4 -11.17 -5.36 0.31
N LEU A 5 -12.41 -5.40 -0.19
CA LEU A 5 -13.59 -5.63 0.65
C LEU A 5 -13.58 -7.04 1.25
N ALA A 6 -13.18 -8.05 0.48
CA ALA A 6 -13.02 -9.42 0.97
C ALA A 6 -11.93 -9.51 2.05
N ALA A 7 -10.80 -8.86 1.84
CA ALA A 7 -9.71 -8.78 2.82
C ALA A 7 -10.15 -8.08 4.12
N ALA A 8 -10.89 -6.96 4.01
CA ALA A 8 -11.47 -6.29 5.16
C ALA A 8 -12.44 -7.18 5.94
N ASN A 9 -13.31 -7.93 5.23
CA ASN A 9 -14.27 -8.84 5.83
C ASN A 9 -13.58 -10.00 6.57
N ALA A 10 -12.55 -10.59 5.96
CA ALA A 10 -11.74 -11.65 6.59
C ALA A 10 -11.04 -11.13 7.84
N ALA A 11 -10.39 -9.97 7.76
CA ALA A 11 -9.73 -9.34 8.89
C ALA A 11 -10.72 -9.02 10.02
N PHE A 12 -11.88 -8.44 9.69
CA PHE A 12 -12.95 -8.17 10.65
C PHE A 12 -13.38 -9.42 11.42
N SER A 13 -13.60 -10.54 10.73
CA SER A 13 -14.02 -11.80 11.36
C SER A 13 -13.01 -12.29 12.39
N VAL A 14 -11.71 -12.20 12.07
CA VAL A 14 -10.65 -12.60 13.01
C VAL A 14 -10.60 -11.65 14.21
N ILE A 15 -10.62 -10.33 13.98
CA ILE A 15 -10.59 -9.34 15.06
C ILE A 15 -11.80 -9.52 15.99
N LYS A 16 -13.00 -9.74 15.42
CA LYS A 16 -14.22 -10.01 16.18
C LYS A 16 -14.07 -11.23 17.09
N GLN A 17 -13.50 -12.33 16.60
CA GLN A 17 -13.22 -13.52 17.41
C GLN A 17 -12.23 -13.23 18.54
N PHE A 18 -11.18 -12.44 18.29
CA PHE A 18 -10.21 -12.08 19.33
C PHE A 18 -10.87 -11.27 20.45
N VAL A 19 -11.67 -10.27 20.08
CA VAL A 19 -12.40 -9.42 21.04
C VAL A 19 -13.41 -10.24 21.84
N SER A 20 -14.21 -11.08 21.16
CA SER A 20 -15.21 -11.94 21.81
C SER A 20 -14.60 -12.96 22.78
N ASN A 21 -13.39 -13.44 22.48
CA ASN A 21 -12.66 -14.40 23.32
C ASN A 21 -11.85 -13.72 24.43
N GLY A 22 -11.94 -12.40 24.60
CA GLY A 22 -11.18 -11.63 25.60
C GLY A 22 -9.65 -11.66 25.38
N LYS A 23 -9.19 -11.94 24.13
CA LYS A 23 -7.78 -11.96 23.79
C LYS A 23 -7.25 -10.56 23.51
N GLU A 24 -5.95 -10.36 23.75
CA GLU A 24 -5.29 -9.09 23.48
C GLU A 24 -5.20 -8.81 21.98
N LEU A 25 -5.36 -7.52 21.59
CA LEU A 25 -5.25 -7.09 20.18
C LEU A 25 -3.86 -7.29 19.58
N SER A 26 -2.81 -7.40 20.40
CA SER A 26 -1.45 -7.70 19.94
C SER A 26 -1.37 -8.99 19.12
N GLY A 27 -2.17 -9.99 19.48
CA GLY A 27 -2.24 -11.26 18.74
C GLY A 27 -2.90 -11.18 17.37
N CYS A 28 -3.65 -10.10 17.08
CA CYS A 28 -4.28 -9.89 15.78
C CYS A 28 -3.79 -8.62 15.05
N ALA A 29 -2.62 -8.09 15.43
CA ALA A 29 -2.05 -6.86 14.86
C ALA A 29 -1.97 -6.89 13.32
N LYS A 30 -1.64 -8.02 12.71
CA LYS A 30 -1.65 -8.20 11.26
C LYS A 30 -3.05 -7.96 10.68
N HIS A 31 -4.07 -8.54 11.27
CA HIS A 31 -5.45 -8.40 10.79
C HIS A 31 -5.98 -6.98 10.98
N ILE A 32 -5.53 -6.29 12.06
CA ILE A 32 -5.82 -4.86 12.22
C ILE A 32 -5.20 -4.05 11.08
N SER A 33 -3.95 -4.34 10.73
CA SER A 33 -3.27 -3.70 9.60
C SER A 33 -4.01 -3.98 8.28
N ASP A 34 -4.38 -5.23 8.02
CA ASP A 34 -5.10 -5.63 6.81
C ASP A 34 -6.47 -4.92 6.70
N PHE A 35 -7.19 -4.78 7.82
CA PHE A 35 -8.47 -4.06 7.88
C PHE A 35 -8.29 -2.57 7.55
N VAL A 36 -7.33 -1.91 8.21
CA VAL A 36 -7.03 -0.50 8.01
C VAL A 36 -6.58 -0.23 6.57
N PHE A 37 -5.73 -1.09 6.02
CA PHE A 37 -5.20 -0.92 4.66
C PHE A 37 -6.28 -1.11 3.60
N SER A 38 -7.16 -2.09 3.78
CA SER A 38 -8.29 -2.30 2.88
C SER A 38 -9.22 -1.08 2.86
N LYS A 39 -9.49 -0.47 4.02
CA LYS A 39 -10.26 0.77 4.13
C LYS A 39 -9.59 1.93 3.39
N GLU A 40 -8.29 2.16 3.64
CA GLU A 40 -7.52 3.24 3.00
C GLU A 40 -7.45 3.07 1.48
N GLU A 41 -7.31 1.85 0.97
CA GLU A 41 -7.23 1.58 -0.46
C GLU A 41 -8.58 1.86 -1.15
N ILE A 42 -9.70 1.47 -0.53
CA ILE A 42 -11.05 1.79 -1.04
C ILE A 42 -11.28 3.30 -1.03
N GLU A 43 -10.90 4.01 0.05
CA GLU A 43 -10.99 5.48 0.11
C GLU A 43 -10.15 6.17 -0.98
N LYS A 44 -8.95 5.67 -1.21
CA LYS A 44 -8.03 6.19 -2.24
C LYS A 44 -8.60 5.97 -3.65
N ASN A 45 -9.19 4.80 -3.90
CA ASN A 45 -9.81 4.48 -5.19
C ASN A 45 -11.04 5.35 -5.44
N LEU A 46 -11.89 5.56 -4.43
CA LEU A 46 -13.03 6.47 -4.50
C LEU A 46 -12.58 7.90 -4.84
N LYS A 47 -11.55 8.42 -4.16
CA LYS A 47 -11.00 9.75 -4.43
C LYS A 47 -10.46 9.89 -5.85
N LYS A 48 -9.73 8.86 -6.34
CA LYS A 48 -9.20 8.85 -7.71
C LYS A 48 -10.30 8.84 -8.77
N LYS A 49 -11.37 8.07 -8.56
CA LYS A 49 -12.51 8.00 -9.49
C LYS A 49 -13.31 9.29 -9.50
N LYS A 50 -13.58 9.88 -8.34
CA LYS A 50 -14.20 11.22 -8.24
C LYS A 50 -13.43 12.28 -9.01
N ALA A 51 -12.10 12.26 -8.90
CA ALA A 51 -11.24 13.20 -9.64
C ALA A 51 -11.29 12.99 -11.17
N ARG A 52 -11.70 11.80 -11.65
CA ARG A 52 -11.84 11.48 -13.07
C ARG A 52 -13.25 11.65 -13.63
N GLY A 53 -14.23 12.08 -12.81
CA GLY A 53 -15.61 12.33 -13.24
C GLY A 53 -16.43 11.07 -13.56
N ALA A 54 -16.05 9.90 -13.06
CA ALA A 54 -16.72 8.63 -13.32
C ALA A 54 -17.89 8.41 -12.35
N GLY A 55 -19.07 8.97 -12.67
CA GLY A 55 -20.24 9.00 -11.76
C GLY A 55 -20.92 7.66 -11.42
N GLY A 56 -20.69 6.58 -12.17
CA GLY A 56 -21.37 5.30 -11.92
C GLY A 56 -20.58 4.32 -11.04
N ALA A 57 -19.27 4.40 -11.10
CA ALA A 57 -18.37 3.53 -10.31
C ALA A 57 -18.16 4.02 -8.86
N ASP A 58 -18.64 5.22 -8.55
CA ASP A 58 -18.53 5.83 -7.21
C ASP A 58 -19.46 5.17 -6.19
N LEU A 59 -20.60 4.59 -6.63
CA LEU A 59 -21.57 4.01 -5.72
C LEU A 59 -21.07 2.71 -5.09
N ASP A 60 -20.42 1.86 -5.88
CA ASP A 60 -19.90 0.58 -5.38
C ASP A 60 -18.78 0.78 -4.33
N GLU A 61 -17.86 1.73 -4.58
CA GLU A 61 -16.84 2.10 -3.60
C GLU A 61 -17.44 2.77 -2.36
N PHE A 62 -18.44 3.61 -2.56
CA PHE A 62 -19.14 4.24 -1.45
C PHE A 62 -19.82 3.20 -0.57
N MET A 63 -20.56 2.26 -1.16
CA MET A 63 -21.22 1.18 -0.43
C MET A 63 -20.22 0.25 0.27
N ALA A 64 -19.09 -0.06 -0.38
CA ALA A 64 -18.03 -0.84 0.24
C ALA A 64 -17.42 -0.12 1.46
N LEU A 65 -17.21 1.19 1.35
CA LEU A 65 -16.70 2.00 2.45
C LEU A 65 -17.69 2.08 3.60
N GLU A 66 -18.99 2.21 3.30
CA GLU A 66 -20.04 2.23 4.31
C GLU A 66 -20.10 0.90 5.08
N GLN A 67 -20.04 -0.24 4.38
CA GLN A 67 -19.96 -1.54 5.02
C GLN A 67 -18.75 -1.67 5.97
N ILE A 68 -17.59 -1.11 5.59
CA ILE A 68 -16.41 -1.13 6.47
C ILE A 68 -16.61 -0.24 7.69
N ARG A 69 -17.26 0.90 7.54
CA ARG A 69 -17.59 1.79 8.66
C ARG A 69 -18.57 1.15 9.64
N GLU A 70 -19.60 0.49 9.15
CA GLU A 70 -20.53 -0.27 9.99
C GLU A 70 -19.81 -1.34 10.81
N LYS A 71 -18.87 -2.06 10.18
CA LYS A 71 -18.06 -3.07 10.88
C LYS A 71 -17.12 -2.44 11.92
N GLU A 72 -16.54 -1.30 11.62
CA GLU A 72 -15.71 -0.56 12.59
C GLU A 72 -16.53 -0.10 13.80
N GLU A 73 -17.76 0.34 13.60
CA GLU A 73 -18.67 0.68 14.68
C GLU A 73 -19.11 -0.55 15.49
N GLU A 74 -19.36 -1.68 14.84
CA GLU A 74 -19.63 -2.94 15.51
C GLU A 74 -18.46 -3.36 16.41
N LEU A 75 -17.23 -3.32 15.88
CA LEU A 75 -16.01 -3.58 16.67
C LEU A 75 -15.87 -2.62 17.84
N LYS A 76 -16.13 -1.33 17.62
CA LYS A 76 -16.11 -0.32 18.69
C LYS A 76 -17.07 -0.67 19.82
N LYS A 77 -18.31 -1.00 19.48
CA LYS A 77 -19.31 -1.41 20.47
C LYS A 77 -18.87 -2.66 21.23
N MET A 78 -18.38 -3.66 20.53
CA MET A 78 -17.88 -4.88 21.16
C MET A 78 -16.69 -4.60 22.09
N MET A 79 -15.72 -3.77 21.68
CA MET A 79 -14.55 -3.43 22.48
C MET A 79 -14.92 -2.63 23.74
N ILE A 80 -15.93 -1.77 23.65
CA ILE A 80 -16.38 -0.97 24.80
C ILE A 80 -17.19 -1.82 25.79
N TYR A 81 -18.10 -2.68 25.30
CA TYR A 81 -19.04 -3.40 26.16
C TYR A 81 -18.56 -4.79 26.60
N LEU A 82 -17.77 -5.48 25.77
CA LEU A 82 -17.29 -6.84 26.04
C LEU A 82 -15.78 -6.91 26.29
N GLY A 83 -15.04 -5.86 25.90
CA GLY A 83 -13.60 -5.80 26.04
C GLY A 83 -13.14 -5.31 27.42
N ARG A 84 -11.82 -5.42 27.66
CA ARG A 84 -11.20 -4.79 28.82
C ARG A 84 -11.25 -3.27 28.73
N PRO A 85 -11.24 -2.56 29.87
CA PRO A 85 -11.13 -1.10 29.87
C PRO A 85 -9.91 -0.64 29.05
N GLY A 86 -10.09 0.35 28.18
CA GLY A 86 -9.02 0.88 27.34
C GLY A 86 -8.82 0.15 26.00
N LEU A 87 -9.53 -0.95 25.73
CA LEU A 87 -9.33 -1.73 24.50
C LEU A 87 -9.60 -0.92 23.24
N TRP A 88 -10.57 0.00 23.25
CA TRP A 88 -10.85 0.90 22.13
C TRP A 88 -9.72 1.91 21.89
N GLN A 89 -9.10 2.42 22.94
CA GLN A 89 -7.93 3.29 22.82
C GLN A 89 -6.74 2.55 22.24
N ASP A 90 -6.49 1.33 22.69
CA ASP A 90 -5.46 0.47 22.12
C ASP A 90 -5.72 0.20 20.62
N TRP A 91 -6.96 -0.07 20.24
CA TRP A 91 -7.36 -0.23 18.84
C TRP A 91 -7.00 1.00 18.01
N GLN A 92 -7.30 2.21 18.51
CA GLN A 92 -6.93 3.44 17.82
C GLN A 92 -5.41 3.62 17.69
N ALA A 93 -4.66 3.29 18.73
CA ALA A 93 -3.20 3.32 18.72
C ALA A 93 -2.63 2.34 17.69
N PHE A 94 -3.10 1.10 17.64
CA PHE A 94 -2.70 0.11 16.64
C PHE A 94 -3.02 0.54 15.21
N GLN A 95 -4.19 1.14 14.98
CA GLN A 95 -4.51 1.71 13.67
C GLN A 95 -3.53 2.82 13.27
N ALA A 96 -3.21 3.73 14.19
CA ALA A 96 -2.29 4.82 13.93
C ALA A 96 -0.88 4.30 13.61
N GLU A 97 -0.41 3.30 14.35
CA GLU A 97 0.88 2.66 14.12
C GLU A 97 0.93 1.91 12.79
N ALA A 98 -0.13 1.16 12.45
CA ALA A 98 -0.26 0.48 11.18
C ALA A 98 -0.18 1.45 9.98
N ARG A 99 -0.85 2.61 10.07
CA ARG A 99 -0.77 3.67 9.05
C ARG A 99 0.65 4.26 8.96
N LYS A 100 1.29 4.50 10.09
CA LYS A 100 2.64 5.06 10.16
C LYS A 100 3.66 4.11 9.53
N SER A 101 3.61 2.82 9.87
CA SER A 101 4.51 1.79 9.33
C SER A 101 4.37 1.64 7.81
N ARG A 102 3.14 1.66 7.28
CA ARG A 102 2.89 1.61 5.84
C ARG A 102 3.46 2.82 5.12
N ARG A 103 3.20 4.03 5.61
CA ARG A 103 3.76 5.26 5.01
C ARG A 103 5.29 5.26 5.02
N TYR A 104 5.89 4.71 6.06
CA TYR A 104 7.34 4.54 6.11
C TYR A 104 7.83 3.54 5.07
N ALA A 105 7.17 2.38 4.95
CA ALA A 105 7.49 1.36 3.95
C ALA A 105 7.32 1.89 2.51
N GLU A 106 6.25 2.65 2.23
CA GLU A 106 6.01 3.29 0.93
C GLU A 106 7.14 4.28 0.58
N LYS A 107 7.53 5.15 1.52
CA LYS A 107 8.66 6.09 1.33
C LYS A 107 9.99 5.38 1.09
N MET A 108 10.25 4.28 1.79
CA MET A 108 11.46 3.49 1.58
C MET A 108 11.45 2.76 0.23
N ALA A 109 10.27 2.30 -0.21
CA ALA A 109 10.11 1.70 -1.54
C ALA A 109 10.31 2.72 -2.67
N GLU A 110 9.79 3.95 -2.50
CA GLU A 110 10.02 5.05 -3.45
C GLU A 110 11.51 5.39 -3.56
N LYS A 111 12.21 5.57 -2.44
CA LYS A 111 13.65 5.84 -2.44
C LYS A 111 14.45 4.74 -3.14
N ARG A 112 14.14 3.46 -2.88
CA ARG A 112 14.80 2.35 -3.58
C ARG A 112 14.54 2.37 -5.09
N ARG A 113 13.35 2.77 -5.54
CA ARG A 113 13.04 2.92 -6.96
C ARG A 113 13.84 4.07 -7.58
N GLU A 114 13.94 5.20 -6.90
CA GLU A 114 14.74 6.34 -7.35
C GLU A 114 16.22 5.96 -7.49
N GLU A 115 16.81 5.31 -6.49
CA GLU A 115 18.18 4.80 -6.53
C GLU A 115 18.39 3.82 -7.70
N LEU A 116 17.46 2.87 -7.90
CA LEU A 116 17.54 1.93 -9.01
C LEU A 116 17.45 2.62 -10.39
N MET A 117 16.58 3.62 -10.52
CA MET A 117 16.45 4.40 -11.75
C MET A 117 17.73 5.21 -12.04
N GLU A 118 18.35 5.75 -11.01
CA GLU A 118 19.62 6.47 -11.13
C GLU A 118 20.75 5.54 -11.59
N TYR A 119 20.90 4.36 -10.99
CA TYR A 119 21.88 3.35 -11.42
C TYR A 119 21.62 2.86 -12.86
N LEU A 120 20.36 2.65 -13.24
CA LEU A 120 20.00 2.29 -14.60
C LEU A 120 20.36 3.41 -15.59
N GLY A 121 20.16 4.67 -15.22
CA GLY A 121 20.55 5.83 -16.03
C GLY A 121 22.06 5.87 -16.29
N TYR A 122 22.88 5.68 -15.24
CA TYR A 122 24.35 5.60 -15.38
C TYR A 122 24.78 4.39 -16.23
N GLY A 123 24.14 3.23 -16.04
CA GLY A 123 24.43 2.02 -16.83
C GLY A 123 24.17 2.20 -18.33
N ILE A 124 23.02 2.79 -18.68
CA ILE A 124 22.68 3.08 -20.08
C ILE A 124 23.62 4.11 -20.67
N GLY A 125 23.95 5.18 -19.94
CA GLY A 125 24.91 6.20 -20.37
C GLY A 125 26.27 5.61 -20.67
N PHE A 126 26.78 4.71 -19.84
CA PHE A 126 28.05 4.04 -20.02
C PHE A 126 28.07 3.13 -21.28
N ILE A 127 26.99 2.39 -21.52
CA ILE A 127 26.85 1.55 -22.73
C ILE A 127 26.85 2.41 -23.99
N VAL A 128 26.15 3.54 -24.00
CA VAL A 128 26.13 4.48 -25.13
C VAL A 128 27.52 5.03 -25.42
N VAL A 129 28.26 5.43 -24.40
CA VAL A 129 29.66 5.94 -24.56
C VAL A 129 30.57 4.86 -25.17
N LEU A 130 30.49 3.62 -24.66
CA LEU A 130 31.28 2.50 -25.22
C LEU A 130 30.91 2.21 -26.66
N PHE A 131 29.63 2.28 -27.04
CA PHE A 131 29.17 2.11 -28.39
C PHE A 131 29.74 3.17 -29.34
N PHE A 132 29.71 4.42 -28.97
CA PHE A 132 30.29 5.52 -29.74
C PHE A 132 31.82 5.42 -29.82
N ALA A 133 32.51 5.06 -28.76
CA ALA A 133 33.94 4.83 -28.76
C ALA A 133 34.35 3.67 -29.73
N GLY A 134 33.58 2.59 -29.72
CA GLY A 134 33.76 1.46 -30.66
C GLY A 134 33.54 1.86 -32.12
N LEU A 135 32.50 2.68 -32.41
CA LEU A 135 32.25 3.21 -33.76
C LEU A 135 33.39 4.11 -34.25
N LEU A 136 33.92 4.97 -33.39
CA LEU A 136 35.05 5.86 -33.72
C LEU A 136 36.32 5.05 -33.98
N ALA A 137 36.62 4.05 -33.16
CA ALA A 137 37.76 3.16 -33.33
C ALA A 137 37.65 2.35 -34.68
N TRP A 138 36.45 1.86 -34.98
CA TRP A 138 36.17 1.16 -36.25
C TRP A 138 36.37 2.09 -37.47
N ALA A 139 35.83 3.32 -37.40
CA ALA A 139 35.98 4.31 -38.46
C ALA A 139 37.45 4.73 -38.67
N ALA A 140 38.21 4.93 -37.60
CA ALA A 140 39.62 5.26 -37.64
C ALA A 140 40.46 4.10 -38.24
N GLY A 141 40.18 2.84 -37.85
CA GLY A 141 40.84 1.66 -38.42
C GLY A 141 40.59 1.50 -39.92
N LYS A 142 39.40 1.84 -40.41
CA LYS A 142 39.07 1.82 -41.84
C LYS A 142 39.76 2.95 -42.63
N TRP A 143 40.07 4.05 -41.98
CA TRP A 143 40.78 5.18 -42.60
C TRP A 143 42.27 4.90 -42.71
N VAL A 144 42.89 4.30 -41.68
CA VAL A 144 44.31 3.94 -41.66
C VAL A 144 44.61 2.74 -42.62
N GLY A 145 43.64 1.85 -42.81
CA GLY A 145 43.82 0.70 -43.73
C GLY A 145 43.65 1.02 -45.21
N LYS A 146 43.51 2.29 -45.60
CA LYS A 146 43.40 2.77 -47.00
C LYS A 146 44.66 3.42 -47.57
N PHE A 147 45.77 3.38 -46.84
CA PHE A 147 47.10 3.78 -47.33
C PHE A 147 47.99 2.59 -47.52
#